data_6caa02aac34329b124729d47dbdfec9e
#
_entry.id   6caa02aac34329b124729d47dbdfec9e
#
_cell.length_a   1.000
_cell.length_b   1.000
_cell.length_c   1.000
_cell.angle_alpha   90.00
_cell.angle_beta   90.00
_cell.angle_gamma   90.00
#
_symmetry.space_group_name_H-M   'P 1'
#
loop_
_entity.id
_entity.type
_entity.pdbx_description
1 polymer ?
#
loop_
_entity_poly.entity_id
_entity_poly.type
_entity_poly.pdbx_seq_one_letter_code
_entity_poly.pdbx_strand_id
1 'polypeptide(L)'
;EMQRSLVGSEMCIRDSMGAEYLQAAGLYYELSERKELEARAMIKEVIELRANFEKVNRAKKKIEKENKLLAAQSETDPLTGMANRRKLNIQADEMFSHAHKCGHNFAIEILDVDYFKEYNDNYGHQEGDRCLIAIADCISKVAGVHGGFCARYGGDEFVVIYENISKEDAKEYVEELRRKVMELTLPHRFSKMLPIVTITQGMYCDVPKEENRVWDFLHVADEILYSVKTDNRGSCRVVDRAEFKLMSGYGTTIQGQA
;
A
#
# COMPACT_ATOMS: atom_id res chain seq x y z
N GLU A 1 -80.50 -28.05 -61.53
CA GLU A 1 -79.10 -28.55 -61.53
C GLU A 1 -78.10 -27.48 -61.07
N MET A 2 -78.30 -26.22 -61.40
CA MET A 2 -77.36 -25.12 -61.05
C MET A 2 -77.34 -24.81 -59.56
N GLN A 3 -78.41 -24.97 -58.78
CA GLN A 3 -78.43 -24.72 -57.33
C GLN A 3 -77.76 -25.85 -56.52
N ARG A 4 -77.74 -27.08 -56.99
CA ARG A 4 -77.03 -28.19 -56.35
C ARG A 4 -75.48 -28.08 -56.46
N SER A 5 -74.99 -27.50 -57.57
CA SER A 5 -73.58 -27.30 -57.83
C SER A 5 -72.99 -26.20 -56.92
N LEU A 6 -73.71 -25.12 -56.63
CA LEU A 6 -73.28 -24.02 -55.77
C LEU A 6 -73.18 -24.45 -54.31
N VAL A 7 -74.12 -25.19 -53.78
CA VAL A 7 -74.09 -25.69 -52.36
C VAL A 7 -72.92 -26.67 -52.14
N GLY A 8 -72.64 -27.52 -53.16
CA GLY A 8 -71.47 -28.41 -53.09
C GLY A 8 -70.11 -27.66 -53.08
N SER A 9 -70.01 -26.60 -53.91
CA SER A 9 -68.75 -25.80 -53.90
C SER A 9 -68.57 -24.96 -52.67
N GLU A 10 -69.63 -24.41 -52.07
CA GLU A 10 -69.57 -23.68 -50.81
C GLU A 10 -69.18 -24.59 -49.59
N MET A 11 -69.69 -25.84 -49.60
CA MET A 11 -69.40 -26.84 -48.60
C MET A 11 -67.95 -27.31 -48.73
N CYS A 12 -67.41 -27.57 -49.92
CA CYS A 12 -65.99 -27.89 -50.12
C CYS A 12 -65.07 -26.77 -49.76
N ILE A 13 -65.43 -25.53 -50.05
CA ILE A 13 -64.60 -24.35 -49.64
C ILE A 13 -64.57 -24.20 -48.12
N ARG A 14 -65.70 -24.38 -47.46
CA ARG A 14 -65.82 -24.30 -45.99
C ARG A 14 -65.05 -25.44 -45.25
N ASP A 15 -65.08 -26.65 -45.83
CA ASP A 15 -64.33 -27.80 -45.29
C ASP A 15 -62.81 -27.65 -45.55
N SER A 16 -62.39 -27.10 -46.68
CA SER A 16 -60.98 -26.83 -46.95
C SER A 16 -60.45 -25.69 -46.09
N MET A 17 -61.20 -24.60 -45.85
CA MET A 17 -60.86 -23.53 -44.92
C MET A 17 -60.82 -24.04 -43.49
N GLY A 18 -61.67 -24.98 -43.08
CA GLY A 18 -61.64 -25.63 -41.78
C GLY A 18 -60.42 -26.49 -41.62
N ALA A 19 -59.96 -27.22 -42.61
CA ALA A 19 -58.78 -28.04 -42.58
C ALA A 19 -57.50 -27.18 -42.51
N GLU A 20 -57.42 -26.12 -43.32
CA GLU A 20 -56.28 -25.16 -43.25
C GLU A 20 -56.18 -24.43 -41.88
N TYR A 21 -57.30 -24.05 -41.29
CA TYR A 21 -57.40 -23.47 -39.98
C TYR A 21 -56.90 -24.43 -38.90
N LEU A 22 -57.30 -25.69 -38.92
CA LEU A 22 -56.85 -26.71 -37.96
C LEU A 22 -55.37 -26.99 -38.12
N GLN A 23 -54.85 -27.01 -39.34
CA GLN A 23 -53.41 -27.18 -39.56
C GLN A 23 -52.60 -25.97 -39.05
N ALA A 24 -53.06 -24.74 -39.28
CA ALA A 24 -52.45 -23.53 -38.79
C ALA A 24 -52.49 -23.45 -37.23
N ALA A 25 -53.60 -23.83 -36.63
CA ALA A 25 -53.76 -23.92 -35.19
C ALA A 25 -52.82 -24.97 -34.57
N GLY A 26 -52.65 -26.14 -35.19
CA GLY A 26 -51.69 -27.16 -34.77
C GLY A 26 -50.26 -26.67 -34.81
N LEU A 27 -49.84 -26.03 -35.92
CA LEU A 27 -48.52 -25.42 -36.05
C LEU A 27 -48.28 -24.31 -35.01
N TYR A 28 -49.27 -23.47 -34.78
CA TYR A 28 -49.18 -22.44 -33.74
C TYR A 28 -48.98 -23.03 -32.34
N TYR A 29 -49.70 -24.09 -32.00
CA TYR A 29 -49.57 -24.77 -30.74
C TYR A 29 -48.17 -25.39 -30.56
N GLU A 30 -47.67 -26.11 -31.56
CA GLU A 30 -46.32 -26.70 -31.52
C GLU A 30 -45.23 -25.64 -31.38
N LEU A 31 -45.33 -24.53 -32.11
CA LEU A 31 -44.39 -23.41 -32.00
C LEU A 31 -44.44 -22.72 -30.63
N SER A 32 -45.66 -22.61 -30.05
CA SER A 32 -45.87 -22.03 -28.74
C SER A 32 -45.25 -22.91 -27.64
N GLU A 33 -45.47 -24.22 -27.66
CA GLU A 33 -44.84 -25.17 -26.71
C GLU A 33 -43.32 -25.14 -26.84
N ARG A 34 -42.80 -25.13 -28.05
CA ARG A 34 -41.35 -25.08 -28.27
C ARG A 34 -40.72 -23.80 -27.69
N LYS A 35 -41.36 -22.64 -27.93
CA LYS A 35 -40.89 -21.36 -27.34
C LYS A 35 -40.96 -21.37 -25.84
N GLU A 36 -41.97 -21.97 -25.23
CA GLU A 36 -42.12 -22.06 -23.81
C GLU A 36 -41.02 -22.96 -23.20
N LEU A 37 -40.69 -24.08 -23.83
CA LEU A 37 -39.58 -24.96 -23.42
C LEU A 37 -38.21 -24.26 -23.52
N GLU A 38 -37.96 -23.56 -24.64
CA GLU A 38 -36.74 -22.78 -24.83
C GLU A 38 -36.60 -21.65 -23.77
N ALA A 39 -37.68 -20.94 -23.47
CA ALA A 39 -37.71 -19.90 -22.45
C ALA A 39 -37.44 -20.49 -21.05
N ARG A 40 -38.02 -21.61 -20.69
CA ARG A 40 -37.76 -22.30 -19.40
C ARG A 40 -36.31 -22.76 -19.28
N ALA A 41 -35.73 -23.30 -20.36
CA ALA A 41 -34.34 -23.72 -20.41
C ALA A 41 -33.39 -22.52 -20.19
N MET A 42 -33.65 -21.41 -20.89
CA MET A 42 -32.88 -20.16 -20.74
C MET A 42 -32.96 -19.58 -19.33
N ILE A 43 -34.16 -19.57 -18.72
CA ILE A 43 -34.35 -19.10 -17.34
C ILE A 43 -33.54 -19.96 -16.37
N LYS A 44 -33.54 -21.28 -16.54
CA LYS A 44 -32.74 -22.20 -15.68
C LYS A 44 -31.27 -21.91 -15.81
N GLU A 45 -30.74 -21.73 -17.02
CA GLU A 45 -29.33 -21.41 -17.25
C GLU A 45 -28.92 -20.07 -16.59
N VAL A 46 -29.76 -19.02 -16.71
CA VAL A 46 -29.53 -17.72 -16.07
C VAL A 46 -29.50 -17.84 -14.54
N ILE A 47 -30.41 -18.65 -13.96
CA ILE A 47 -30.44 -18.88 -12.51
C ILE A 47 -29.17 -19.61 -12.04
N GLU A 48 -28.73 -20.64 -12.77
CA GLU A 48 -27.51 -21.37 -12.48
C GLU A 48 -26.26 -20.47 -12.59
N LEU A 49 -26.18 -19.67 -13.64
CA LEU A 49 -25.11 -18.70 -13.84
C LEU A 49 -25.04 -17.68 -12.69
N ARG A 50 -26.19 -17.13 -12.28
CA ARG A 50 -26.29 -16.20 -11.16
C ARG A 50 -25.85 -16.84 -9.83
N ALA A 51 -26.29 -18.05 -9.57
CA ALA A 51 -25.90 -18.80 -8.36
C ALA A 51 -24.39 -19.07 -8.32
N ASN A 52 -23.80 -19.46 -9.46
CA ASN A 52 -22.35 -19.64 -9.58
C ASN A 52 -21.58 -18.33 -9.39
N PHE A 53 -22.04 -17.23 -9.98
CA PHE A 53 -21.44 -15.90 -9.79
C PHE A 53 -21.46 -15.48 -8.32
N GLU A 54 -22.57 -15.65 -7.62
CA GLU A 54 -22.64 -15.34 -6.19
C GLU A 54 -21.70 -16.21 -5.35
N LYS A 55 -21.59 -17.51 -5.70
CA LYS A 55 -20.66 -18.43 -5.01
C LYS A 55 -19.20 -18.00 -5.19
N VAL A 56 -18.80 -17.66 -6.40
CA VAL A 56 -17.45 -17.16 -6.71
C VAL A 56 -17.17 -15.86 -5.98
N ASN A 57 -18.11 -14.93 -5.97
CA ASN A 57 -17.95 -13.66 -5.25
C ASN A 57 -17.81 -13.83 -3.74
N ARG A 58 -18.57 -14.75 -3.13
CA ARG A 58 -18.43 -15.08 -1.69
C ARG A 58 -17.07 -15.69 -1.40
N ALA A 59 -16.60 -16.62 -2.24
CA ALA A 59 -15.28 -17.23 -2.10
C ALA A 59 -14.16 -16.17 -2.23
N LYS A 60 -14.25 -15.29 -3.23
CA LYS A 60 -13.31 -14.17 -3.41
C LYS A 60 -13.23 -13.27 -2.18
N LYS A 61 -14.37 -12.83 -1.65
CA LYS A 61 -14.43 -11.99 -0.43
C LYS A 61 -13.82 -12.68 0.79
N LYS A 62 -14.02 -14.01 0.92
CA LYS A 62 -13.43 -14.80 2.01
C LYS A 62 -11.90 -14.82 1.90
N ILE A 63 -11.36 -15.12 0.72
CA ILE A 63 -9.92 -15.14 0.45
C ILE A 63 -9.31 -13.76 0.69
N GLU A 64 -9.94 -12.68 0.22
CA GLU A 64 -9.48 -11.32 0.46
C GLU A 64 -9.41 -10.97 1.96
N LYS A 65 -10.41 -11.43 2.74
CA LYS A 65 -10.41 -11.23 4.20
C LYS A 65 -9.30 -12.04 4.89
N GLU A 66 -9.09 -13.29 4.49
CA GLU A 66 -8.02 -14.14 5.01
C GLU A 66 -6.64 -13.57 4.65
N ASN A 67 -6.44 -13.11 3.41
CA ASN A 67 -5.20 -12.47 2.98
C ASN A 67 -4.91 -11.18 3.74
N LYS A 68 -5.94 -10.34 4.01
CA LYS A 68 -5.79 -9.14 4.85
C LYS A 68 -5.38 -9.50 6.28
N LEU A 69 -5.94 -10.57 6.84
CA LEU A 69 -5.59 -11.03 8.18
C LEU A 69 -4.14 -11.55 8.23
N LEU A 70 -3.73 -12.35 7.25
CA LEU A 70 -2.35 -12.84 7.13
C LEU A 70 -1.35 -11.69 6.92
N ALA A 71 -1.68 -10.73 6.04
CA ALA A 71 -0.87 -9.53 5.85
C ALA A 71 -0.75 -8.68 7.13
N ALA A 72 -1.84 -8.57 7.91
CA ALA A 72 -1.82 -7.89 9.21
C ALA A 72 -0.97 -8.64 10.26
N GLN A 73 -0.72 -9.92 10.10
CA GLN A 73 0.15 -10.71 10.98
C GLN A 73 1.61 -10.73 10.50
N SER A 74 1.88 -10.38 9.25
CA SER A 74 3.25 -10.28 8.73
C SER A 74 4.00 -9.17 9.45
N GLU A 75 5.26 -9.40 9.75
CA GLU A 75 6.19 -8.45 10.36
C GLU A 75 7.18 -7.86 9.34
N THR A 76 7.09 -8.30 8.08
CA THR A 76 7.98 -7.86 7.00
C THR A 76 7.24 -7.07 5.93
N ASP A 77 7.95 -6.13 5.32
CA ASP A 77 7.49 -5.42 4.13
C ASP A 77 7.64 -6.33 2.89
N PRO A 78 6.59 -6.55 2.10
CA PRO A 78 6.61 -7.52 1.00
C PRO A 78 7.49 -7.09 -0.18
N LEU A 79 7.80 -5.80 -0.34
CA LEU A 79 8.65 -5.32 -1.42
C LEU A 79 10.13 -5.44 -1.06
N THR A 80 10.51 -4.96 0.11
CA THR A 80 11.92 -4.80 0.51
C THR A 80 12.43 -5.95 1.39
N GLY A 81 11.54 -6.76 1.98
CA GLY A 81 11.90 -7.79 2.95
C GLY A 81 12.33 -7.26 4.32
N MET A 82 12.45 -5.95 4.50
CA MET A 82 12.72 -5.33 5.80
C MET A 82 11.58 -5.53 6.79
N ALA A 83 11.79 -5.23 8.05
CA ALA A 83 10.70 -5.09 8.99
C ALA A 83 9.69 -4.05 8.49
N ASN A 84 8.41 -4.32 8.67
CA ASN A 84 7.37 -3.35 8.34
C ASN A 84 7.07 -2.43 9.54
N ARG A 85 6.18 -1.44 9.35
CA ARG A 85 5.76 -0.50 10.39
C ARG A 85 5.25 -1.18 11.65
N ARG A 86 4.58 -2.34 11.53
CA ARG A 86 4.10 -3.09 12.69
C ARG A 86 5.24 -3.65 13.53
N LYS A 87 6.23 -4.28 12.89
CA LYS A 87 7.42 -4.80 13.57
C LYS A 87 8.24 -3.67 14.17
N LEU A 88 8.34 -2.54 13.44
CA LEU A 88 8.98 -1.34 13.94
C LEU A 88 8.38 -0.89 15.27
N ASN A 89 7.06 -0.80 15.36
CA ASN A 89 6.38 -0.36 16.59
C ASN A 89 6.74 -1.25 17.78
N ILE A 90 6.71 -2.57 17.60
CA ILE A 90 7.03 -3.53 18.65
C ILE A 90 8.50 -3.38 19.08
N GLN A 91 9.42 -3.39 18.13
CA GLN A 91 10.84 -3.34 18.40
C GLN A 91 11.28 -1.99 18.99
N ALA A 92 10.68 -0.90 18.52
CA ALA A 92 10.94 0.43 19.03
C ALA A 92 10.54 0.56 20.52
N ASP A 93 9.37 0.05 20.91
CA ASP A 93 8.93 0.05 22.30
C ASP A 93 9.85 -0.80 23.21
N GLU A 94 10.30 -1.96 22.70
CA GLU A 94 11.23 -2.84 23.43
C GLU A 94 12.60 -2.16 23.64
N MET A 95 13.23 -1.66 22.57
CA MET A 95 14.53 -0.99 22.63
C MET A 95 14.48 0.29 23.46
N PHE A 96 13.41 1.10 23.30
CA PHE A 96 13.21 2.32 24.07
C PHE A 96 13.09 2.04 25.58
N SER A 97 12.30 1.02 25.94
CA SER A 97 12.15 0.61 27.34
C SER A 97 13.45 0.09 27.93
N HIS A 98 14.26 -0.62 27.15
CA HIS A 98 15.57 -1.10 27.56
C HIS A 98 16.56 0.07 27.76
N ALA A 99 16.65 0.97 26.78
CA ALA A 99 17.49 2.17 26.86
C ALA A 99 17.14 3.02 28.07
N HIS A 100 15.84 3.22 28.35
CA HIS A 100 15.39 3.95 29.54
C HIS A 100 15.88 3.28 30.85
N LYS A 101 15.71 1.96 31.00
CA LYS A 101 16.11 1.21 32.19
C LYS A 101 17.62 1.23 32.44
N CYS A 102 18.40 1.19 31.35
CA CYS A 102 19.88 1.16 31.42
C CYS A 102 20.51 2.56 31.45
N GLY A 103 19.73 3.63 31.21
CA GLY A 103 20.25 4.99 31.04
C GLY A 103 21.09 5.16 29.78
N HIS A 104 20.82 4.36 28.76
CA HIS A 104 21.49 4.43 27.47
C HIS A 104 20.84 5.49 26.55
N ASN A 105 21.61 6.06 25.63
CA ASN A 105 21.06 6.81 24.53
C ASN A 105 20.19 5.89 23.65
N PHE A 106 19.07 6.44 23.20
CA PHE A 106 18.20 5.87 22.17
C PHE A 106 18.21 6.85 21.00
N ALA A 107 18.58 6.36 19.83
CA ALA A 107 18.59 7.16 18.62
C ALA A 107 17.58 6.59 17.63
N ILE A 108 16.75 7.46 17.08
CA ILE A 108 15.80 7.12 16.03
C ILE A 108 16.02 8.04 14.83
N GLU A 109 16.19 7.43 13.68
CA GLU A 109 16.42 8.07 12.41
C GLU A 109 15.23 7.83 11.51
N ILE A 110 14.75 8.90 10.85
CA ILE A 110 13.82 8.81 9.70
C ILE A 110 14.57 9.29 8.49
N LEU A 111 14.43 8.56 7.40
CA LEU A 111 15.00 8.91 6.12
C LEU A 111 13.97 8.74 5.00
N ASP A 112 14.13 9.56 3.97
CA ASP A 112 13.20 9.66 2.83
C ASP A 112 14.01 9.77 1.54
N VAL A 113 13.52 9.11 0.48
CA VAL A 113 14.17 9.13 -0.83
C VAL A 113 13.81 10.42 -1.57
N ASP A 114 14.81 11.23 -1.88
CA ASP A 114 14.60 12.53 -2.49
C ASP A 114 14.00 12.43 -3.90
N TYR A 115 12.94 13.21 -4.14
CA TYR A 115 12.24 13.28 -5.42
C TYR A 115 11.75 11.92 -5.95
N PHE A 116 11.37 11.01 -5.04
CA PHE A 116 10.94 9.65 -5.42
C PHE A 116 9.67 9.64 -6.26
N LYS A 117 8.77 10.60 -6.06
CA LYS A 117 7.59 10.76 -6.92
C LYS A 117 8.00 11.06 -8.36
N GLU A 118 8.90 12.03 -8.56
CA GLU A 118 9.44 12.37 -9.88
C GLU A 118 10.20 11.20 -10.50
N TYR A 119 10.87 10.39 -9.68
CA TYR A 119 11.50 9.14 -10.12
C TYR A 119 10.46 8.19 -10.72
N ASN A 120 9.39 7.88 -9.97
CA ASN A 120 8.31 7.01 -10.42
C ASN A 120 7.60 7.54 -11.66
N ASP A 121 7.30 8.85 -11.70
CA ASP A 121 6.59 9.48 -12.81
C ASP A 121 7.39 9.38 -14.13
N ASN A 122 8.72 9.33 -14.08
CA ASN A 122 9.59 9.32 -15.25
C ASN A 122 10.16 7.94 -15.60
N TYR A 123 10.45 7.09 -14.62
CA TYR A 123 11.03 5.75 -14.85
C TYR A 123 10.01 4.62 -14.68
N GLY A 124 8.82 4.92 -14.15
CA GLY A 124 7.77 3.95 -13.85
C GLY A 124 7.93 3.24 -12.51
N HIS A 125 6.81 2.74 -11.97
CA HIS A 125 6.76 2.12 -10.64
C HIS A 125 7.66 0.90 -10.48
N GLN A 126 7.88 0.11 -11.55
CA GLN A 126 8.76 -1.07 -11.47
C GLN A 126 10.22 -0.68 -11.21
N GLU A 127 10.70 0.40 -11.82
CA GLU A 127 12.04 0.93 -11.53
C GLU A 127 12.09 1.58 -10.15
N GLY A 128 11.01 2.24 -9.71
CA GLY A 128 10.86 2.72 -8.33
C GLY A 128 10.96 1.61 -7.30
N ASP A 129 10.30 0.48 -7.55
CA ASP A 129 10.38 -0.71 -6.68
C ASP A 129 11.81 -1.26 -6.60
N ARG A 130 12.53 -1.35 -7.72
CA ARG A 130 13.95 -1.76 -7.75
C ARG A 130 14.85 -0.78 -6.98
N CYS A 131 14.59 0.53 -7.13
CA CYS A 131 15.28 1.57 -6.40
C CYS A 131 15.10 1.40 -4.88
N LEU A 132 13.86 1.22 -4.41
CA LEU A 132 13.56 1.01 -3.00
C LEU A 132 14.20 -0.27 -2.45
N ILE A 133 14.23 -1.37 -3.21
CA ILE A 133 14.91 -2.60 -2.82
C ILE A 133 16.41 -2.36 -2.64
N ALA A 134 17.06 -1.68 -3.58
CA ALA A 134 18.49 -1.39 -3.50
C ALA A 134 18.85 -0.48 -2.30
N ILE A 135 18.00 0.52 -2.02
CA ILE A 135 18.16 1.39 -0.85
C ILE A 135 17.95 0.59 0.45
N ALA A 136 16.90 -0.23 0.51
CA ALA A 136 16.61 -1.08 1.67
C ALA A 136 17.76 -2.04 2.01
N ASP A 137 18.35 -2.65 0.99
CA ASP A 137 19.55 -3.50 1.14
C ASP A 137 20.74 -2.72 1.67
N CYS A 138 20.94 -1.49 1.19
CA CYS A 138 22.01 -0.60 1.65
C CYS A 138 21.79 -0.21 3.12
N ILE A 139 20.59 0.21 3.50
CA ILE A 139 20.22 0.55 4.89
C ILE A 139 20.46 -0.65 5.80
N SER A 140 19.96 -1.82 5.41
CA SER A 140 20.09 -3.04 6.23
C SER A 140 21.54 -3.43 6.48
N LYS A 141 22.41 -3.26 5.49
CA LYS A 141 23.85 -3.54 5.63
C LYS A 141 24.54 -2.55 6.58
N VAL A 142 24.31 -1.25 6.37
CA VAL A 142 24.94 -0.20 7.22
C VAL A 142 24.41 -0.30 8.64
N ALA A 143 23.09 -0.33 8.84
CA ALA A 143 22.50 -0.46 10.16
C ALA A 143 22.96 -1.75 10.88
N GLY A 144 23.03 -2.86 10.16
CA GLY A 144 23.45 -4.15 10.71
C GLY A 144 24.89 -4.16 11.23
N VAL A 145 25.81 -3.45 10.56
CA VAL A 145 27.22 -3.30 11.03
C VAL A 145 27.28 -2.59 12.38
N HIS A 146 26.39 -1.63 12.61
CA HIS A 146 26.34 -0.81 13.81
C HIS A 146 25.31 -1.29 14.86
N GLY A 147 24.74 -2.49 14.69
CA GLY A 147 23.76 -3.06 15.61
C GLY A 147 22.39 -2.35 15.58
N GLY A 148 22.09 -1.62 14.53
CA GLY A 148 20.83 -0.91 14.35
C GLY A 148 19.70 -1.84 13.89
N PHE A 149 18.48 -1.54 14.31
CA PHE A 149 17.25 -2.13 13.79
C PHE A 149 16.67 -1.20 12.72
N CYS A 150 16.31 -1.75 11.56
CA CYS A 150 15.77 -0.98 10.45
C CYS A 150 14.44 -1.53 9.92
N ALA A 151 13.58 -0.61 9.46
CA ALA A 151 12.26 -0.93 8.94
C ALA A 151 11.85 0.01 7.81
N ARG A 152 10.98 -0.45 6.92
CA ARG A 152 10.27 0.43 6.01
C ARG A 152 9.02 0.96 6.69
N TYR A 153 8.95 2.28 6.84
CA TYR A 153 7.84 2.95 7.52
C TYR A 153 6.61 3.07 6.61
N GLY A 154 6.82 3.38 5.34
CA GLY A 154 5.79 3.42 4.30
C GLY A 154 6.28 4.19 3.06
N GLY A 155 5.76 3.86 1.89
CA GLY A 155 6.15 4.54 0.65
C GLY A 155 7.67 4.51 0.42
N ASP A 156 8.29 5.67 0.43
CA ASP A 156 9.72 5.95 0.28
C ASP A 156 10.43 6.29 1.61
N GLU A 157 9.74 6.08 2.75
CA GLU A 157 10.25 6.38 4.08
C GLU A 157 10.75 5.12 4.80
N PHE A 158 11.92 5.25 5.43
CA PHE A 158 12.53 4.20 6.26
C PHE A 158 12.89 4.75 7.64
N VAL A 159 12.96 3.86 8.61
CA VAL A 159 13.34 4.17 9.99
C VAL A 159 14.47 3.26 10.41
N VAL A 160 15.47 3.82 11.09
CA VAL A 160 16.55 3.07 11.74
C VAL A 160 16.59 3.45 13.23
N ILE A 161 16.79 2.46 14.07
CA ILE A 161 16.89 2.65 15.53
C ILE A 161 18.22 2.10 16.01
N TYR A 162 18.89 2.87 16.85
CA TYR A 162 20.11 2.46 17.54
C TYR A 162 19.94 2.65 19.04
N GLU A 163 20.61 1.81 19.80
CA GLU A 163 20.68 1.90 21.25
C GLU A 163 22.14 1.95 21.70
N ASN A 164 22.41 2.70 22.78
CA ASN A 164 23.71 2.81 23.39
C ASN A 164 24.83 3.32 22.46
N ILE A 165 24.51 4.33 21.67
CA ILE A 165 25.47 5.02 20.79
C ILE A 165 25.69 6.45 21.25
N SER A 166 26.90 6.99 21.03
CA SER A 166 27.15 8.41 21.23
C SER A 166 26.52 9.25 20.11
N LYS A 167 26.39 10.55 20.35
CA LYS A 167 25.93 11.48 19.32
C LYS A 167 26.93 11.58 18.16
N GLU A 168 28.21 11.43 18.48
CA GLU A 168 29.31 11.40 17.51
C GLU A 168 29.19 10.17 16.61
N ASP A 169 28.98 8.98 17.19
CA ASP A 169 28.72 7.75 16.42
C ASP A 169 27.45 7.91 15.54
N ALA A 170 26.38 8.48 16.11
CA ALA A 170 25.15 8.75 15.37
C ALA A 170 25.39 9.61 14.12
N LYS A 171 26.23 10.67 14.22
CA LYS A 171 26.61 11.52 13.09
C LYS A 171 27.41 10.74 12.04
N GLU A 172 28.31 9.87 12.47
CA GLU A 172 29.10 9.04 11.57
C GLU A 172 28.19 8.05 10.81
N TYR A 173 27.24 7.40 11.50
CA TYR A 173 26.35 6.40 10.91
C TYR A 173 25.41 6.99 9.87
N VAL A 174 24.79 8.15 10.13
CA VAL A 174 23.91 8.80 9.15
C VAL A 174 24.70 9.28 7.92
N GLU A 175 25.92 9.78 8.09
CA GLU A 175 26.77 10.22 7.01
C GLU A 175 27.31 9.03 6.19
N GLU A 176 27.67 7.93 6.87
CA GLU A 176 28.04 6.67 6.19
C GLU A 176 26.89 6.17 5.32
N LEU A 177 25.69 6.09 5.88
CA LEU A 177 24.51 5.64 5.14
C LEU A 177 24.24 6.53 3.91
N ARG A 178 24.28 7.86 4.09
CA ARG A 178 24.12 8.83 3.01
C ARG A 178 25.12 8.56 1.87
N ARG A 179 26.39 8.43 2.22
CA ARG A 179 27.47 8.15 1.27
C ARG A 179 27.27 6.81 0.57
N LYS A 180 26.88 5.74 1.31
CA LYS A 180 26.65 4.41 0.76
C LYS A 180 25.48 4.37 -0.23
N VAL A 181 24.41 5.11 0.04
CA VAL A 181 23.29 5.24 -0.91
C VAL A 181 23.76 5.97 -2.19
N MET A 182 24.54 7.05 -2.07
CA MET A 182 25.09 7.73 -3.23
C MET A 182 26.05 6.84 -4.04
N GLU A 183 26.85 5.97 -3.38
CA GLU A 183 27.73 5.00 -4.03
C GLU A 183 26.96 3.95 -4.88
N LEU A 184 25.66 3.75 -4.68
CA LEU A 184 24.81 2.91 -5.54
C LEU A 184 24.69 3.52 -6.96
N THR A 185 24.95 4.81 -7.11
CA THR A 185 24.89 5.54 -8.38
C THR A 185 23.62 5.31 -9.20
N LEU A 186 22.48 5.12 -8.51
CA LEU A 186 21.18 4.90 -9.16
C LEU A 186 20.80 6.17 -9.96
N PRO A 187 20.59 6.07 -11.28
CA PRO A 187 20.38 7.26 -12.11
C PRO A 187 19.05 7.95 -11.78
N HIS A 188 19.09 9.26 -11.54
CA HIS A 188 17.90 10.09 -11.35
C HIS A 188 18.03 11.43 -12.09
N ARG A 189 17.88 11.39 -13.42
CA ARG A 189 18.07 12.57 -14.32
C ARG A 189 17.08 13.71 -14.08
N PHE A 190 15.97 13.41 -13.40
CA PHE A 190 14.89 14.38 -13.11
C PHE A 190 14.96 14.92 -11.68
N SER A 191 15.95 14.50 -10.90
CA SER A 191 16.22 15.09 -9.60
C SER A 191 16.70 16.55 -9.77
N LYS A 192 16.21 17.44 -8.89
CA LYS A 192 16.60 18.85 -8.87
C LYS A 192 17.96 19.08 -8.20
N MET A 193 18.62 18.02 -7.72
CA MET A 193 19.88 18.08 -6.98
C MET A 193 21.03 17.46 -7.75
N LEU A 194 21.13 16.15 -7.69
CA LEU A 194 22.16 15.36 -8.34
C LEU A 194 21.51 14.41 -9.36
N PRO A 195 22.21 14.02 -10.44
CA PRO A 195 21.65 13.12 -11.44
C PRO A 195 21.59 11.65 -10.96
N ILE A 196 21.64 11.44 -9.66
CA ILE A 196 21.51 10.16 -8.95
C ILE A 196 20.50 10.26 -7.82
N VAL A 197 20.02 9.11 -7.35
CA VAL A 197 19.15 9.03 -6.18
C VAL A 197 19.92 9.44 -4.93
N THR A 198 19.32 10.29 -4.12
CA THR A 198 19.81 10.71 -2.80
C THR A 198 18.74 10.46 -1.73
N ILE A 199 19.14 10.50 -0.48
CA ILE A 199 18.27 10.43 0.69
C ILE A 199 18.48 11.63 1.58
N THR A 200 17.40 12.10 2.21
CA THR A 200 17.44 13.09 3.30
C THR A 200 17.16 12.39 4.60
N GLN A 201 17.89 12.75 5.66
CA GLN A 201 17.89 12.03 6.94
C GLN A 201 17.74 13.00 8.12
N GLY A 202 16.88 12.63 9.09
CA GLY A 202 16.74 13.31 10.36
C GLY A 202 16.85 12.30 11.49
N MET A 203 17.76 12.50 12.42
CA MET A 203 17.96 11.63 13.59
C MET A 203 17.86 12.42 14.89
N TYR A 204 17.10 11.87 15.82
CA TYR A 204 17.08 12.34 17.20
C TYR A 204 17.75 11.32 18.11
N CYS A 205 18.73 11.78 18.93
CA CYS A 205 19.52 10.94 19.81
C CYS A 205 19.57 11.55 21.22
N ASP A 206 18.97 10.87 22.22
CA ASP A 206 18.98 11.31 23.62
C ASP A 206 18.72 10.12 24.55
N VAL A 207 18.95 10.32 25.84
CA VAL A 207 18.55 9.36 26.87
C VAL A 207 17.07 9.49 27.18
N PRO A 208 16.25 8.39 27.01
CA PRO A 208 14.84 8.41 27.36
C PRO A 208 14.62 8.74 28.85
N LYS A 209 13.63 9.59 29.13
CA LYS A 209 13.18 9.89 30.50
C LYS A 209 11.83 9.24 30.76
N GLU A 210 11.43 9.19 32.06
CA GLU A 210 10.19 8.54 32.48
C GLU A 210 8.93 9.11 31.80
N GLU A 211 8.91 10.44 31.54
CA GLU A 211 7.83 11.13 30.88
C GLU A 211 7.77 10.89 29.35
N ASN A 212 8.85 10.36 28.75
CA ASN A 212 8.94 10.19 27.30
C ASN A 212 8.32 8.87 26.83
N ARG A 213 7.81 8.90 25.61
CA ARG A 213 7.40 7.73 24.84
C ARG A 213 8.25 7.63 23.58
N VAL A 214 8.35 6.46 23.02
CA VAL A 214 9.09 6.23 21.75
C VAL A 214 8.57 7.13 20.62
N TRP A 215 7.28 7.41 20.61
CA TRP A 215 6.65 8.26 19.60
C TRP A 215 7.04 9.74 19.71
N ASP A 216 7.43 10.22 20.87
CA ASP A 216 7.95 11.57 21.05
C ASP A 216 9.29 11.70 20.32
N PHE A 217 10.14 10.67 20.40
CA PHE A 217 11.42 10.61 19.69
C PHE A 217 11.23 10.53 18.18
N LEU A 218 10.27 9.70 17.72
CA LEU A 218 9.95 9.59 16.30
C LEU A 218 9.44 10.92 15.73
N HIS A 219 8.56 11.61 16.48
CA HIS A 219 8.02 12.92 16.07
C HIS A 219 9.13 13.96 15.95
N VAL A 220 10.05 14.02 16.91
CA VAL A 220 11.20 14.93 16.84
C VAL A 220 12.09 14.61 15.63
N ALA A 221 12.35 13.32 15.34
CA ALA A 221 13.12 12.91 14.18
C ALA A 221 12.44 13.33 12.85
N ASP A 222 11.10 13.26 12.79
CA ASP A 222 10.32 13.73 11.65
C ASP A 222 10.40 15.25 11.45
N GLU A 223 10.31 16.03 12.53
CA GLU A 223 10.50 17.49 12.49
C GLU A 223 11.94 17.86 12.03
N ILE A 224 12.94 17.10 12.45
CA ILE A 224 14.33 17.28 12.00
C ILE A 224 14.41 16.97 10.50
N LEU A 225 13.85 15.84 10.04
CA LEU A 225 13.82 15.47 8.63
C LEU A 225 13.15 16.56 7.79
N TYR A 226 12.00 17.06 8.25
CA TYR A 226 11.29 18.14 7.57
C TYR A 226 12.15 19.41 7.43
N SER A 227 12.84 19.80 8.51
CA SER A 227 13.75 20.97 8.47
C SER A 227 14.88 20.76 7.46
N VAL A 228 15.48 19.56 7.44
CA VAL A 228 16.56 19.22 6.49
C VAL A 228 16.04 19.24 5.05
N LYS A 229 14.84 18.68 4.80
CA LYS A 229 14.20 18.73 3.46
C LYS A 229 13.97 20.17 2.96
N THR A 230 13.72 21.08 3.89
CA THR A 230 13.49 22.50 3.57
C THR A 230 14.80 23.26 3.35
N ASP A 231 15.80 23.02 4.21
CA ASP A 231 17.07 23.73 4.18
C ASP A 231 18.00 23.20 3.08
N ASN A 232 18.23 21.89 3.06
CA ASN A 232 19.21 21.26 2.16
C ASN A 232 18.90 19.76 1.99
N ARG A 233 18.07 19.39 1.03
CA ARG A 233 17.80 17.97 0.68
C ARG A 233 19.10 17.22 0.36
N GLY A 234 19.07 15.90 0.47
CA GLY A 234 20.25 15.06 0.23
C GLY A 234 21.32 15.18 1.33
N SER A 235 20.96 15.70 2.48
CA SER A 235 21.83 15.84 3.63
C SER A 235 21.24 15.14 4.87
N CYS A 236 21.98 15.15 5.94
CA CYS A 236 21.58 14.53 7.22
C CYS A 236 21.76 15.50 8.38
N ARG A 237 20.97 15.32 9.44
CA ARG A 237 21.10 16.06 10.69
C ARG A 237 20.82 15.17 11.87
N VAL A 238 21.70 15.22 12.85
CA VAL A 238 21.55 14.54 14.16
C VAL A 238 21.41 15.61 15.22
N VAL A 239 20.35 15.52 16.02
CA VAL A 239 19.99 16.52 17.04
C VAL A 239 19.76 15.81 18.38
N ASP A 240 20.24 16.40 19.47
CA ASP A 240 19.88 16.03 20.82
C ASP A 240 18.82 16.97 21.41
N ARG A 241 18.43 16.72 22.65
CA ARG A 241 17.43 17.54 23.35
C ARG A 241 17.81 19.01 23.47
N ALA A 242 19.08 19.30 23.70
CA ALA A 242 19.54 20.67 23.90
C ALA A 242 19.44 21.45 22.55
N GLU A 243 19.91 20.86 21.49
CA GLU A 243 19.84 21.44 20.15
C GLU A 243 18.40 21.54 19.64
N PHE A 244 17.58 20.53 19.90
CA PHE A 244 16.18 20.55 19.48
C PHE A 244 15.39 21.70 20.14
N LYS A 245 15.62 21.95 21.43
CA LYS A 245 15.01 23.11 22.11
C LYS A 245 15.43 24.44 21.49
N LEU A 246 16.65 24.56 21.00
CA LEU A 246 17.12 25.76 20.31
C LEU A 246 16.47 25.91 18.93
N MET A 247 16.28 24.80 18.20
CA MET A 247 15.64 24.81 16.88
C MET A 247 14.16 25.15 16.94
N SER A 248 13.42 24.61 17.92
CA SER A 248 11.97 24.77 18.07
C SER A 248 11.53 26.07 18.71
N GLY A 249 12.47 26.97 19.07
CA GLY A 249 12.13 28.25 19.72
C GLY A 249 11.50 28.14 21.12
N TYR A 250 11.45 26.97 21.74
CA TYR A 250 10.95 26.72 23.09
C TYR A 250 11.89 27.24 24.20
N GLY A 251 12.77 28.19 23.84
CA GLY A 251 13.72 28.80 24.76
C GLY A 251 13.22 30.05 25.50
N THR A 252 12.03 30.56 25.19
CA THR A 252 11.55 31.81 25.82
C THR A 252 10.04 31.90 25.81
N THR A 253 9.34 31.30 26.76
CA THR A 253 8.11 31.87 27.36
C THR A 253 7.51 30.90 28.41
N ILE A 254 8.15 30.70 29.56
CA ILE A 254 7.49 30.43 30.83
C ILE A 254 8.24 31.26 31.89
N GLN A 255 8.07 32.57 31.85
CA GLN A 255 8.19 33.44 32.99
C GLN A 255 7.13 34.54 32.87
N GLY A 256 6.18 34.49 33.76
CA GLY A 256 5.35 35.62 34.07
C GLY A 256 3.87 35.48 33.72
N GLN A 257 3.11 34.82 34.57
CA GLN A 257 1.92 35.44 35.15
C GLN A 257 1.65 34.79 36.49
N ALA A 258 1.90 35.59 37.53
CA ALA A 258 1.48 35.35 38.90
C ALA A 258 -0.02 35.53 39.01
#